data_1d7ecb681fda7092b89d4add156ece31
#
_entry.id   1d7ecb681fda7092b89d4add156ece31
#
_cell.length_a   1.000
_cell.length_b   1.000
_cell.length_c   1.000
_cell.angle_alpha   90.00
_cell.angle_beta   90.00
_cell.angle_gamma   90.00
#
_symmetry.space_group_name_H-M   'P 1'
#
loop_
_entity.id
_entity.type
_entity.pdbx_description
1 polymer ?
#
loop_
_entity_poly.entity_id
_entity_poly.type
_entity_poly.pdbx_seq_one_letter_code
_entity_poly.pdbx_strand_id
1 'polypeptide(L)'
;KNGWTCLVVADCTGHGIPGAFMTLISSTLLDRISSIKDLSHPDTILNDLDEFLQKSLSLDDTHQETDFGLDAGVCCFSLDAKIFRYSGAKMNLYQKTDQGVVEIKGDKKSLGYDIKEHPLNFKVFECALNEKPSSFFVFSDGVTDQVGGEKKLMYGKKRVLHQIREAVDVKAAVNNIVADVERYQGVNKRRDDLTLFGFAL
;
A
#
# COMPACT_ATOMS: atom_id res chain seq x y z
N LYS A 1 -1.58 -18.63 6.95
CA LYS A 1 -2.21 -19.18 8.16
C LYS A 1 -3.64 -19.59 7.82
N ASN A 2 -4.05 -20.82 8.16
CA ASN A 2 -5.41 -21.32 7.90
C ASN A 2 -5.88 -21.20 6.43
N GLY A 3 -4.99 -21.45 5.46
CA GLY A 3 -5.30 -21.31 4.04
C GLY A 3 -5.34 -19.88 3.49
N TRP A 4 -5.05 -18.87 4.33
CA TRP A 4 -4.96 -17.47 3.95
C TRP A 4 -3.51 -16.98 3.85
N THR A 5 -3.23 -16.22 2.82
CA THR A 5 -2.01 -15.46 2.61
C THR A 5 -2.32 -13.98 2.70
N CYS A 6 -1.47 -13.22 3.37
CA CYS A 6 -1.59 -11.79 3.49
C CYS A 6 -0.34 -11.12 2.91
N LEU A 7 -0.55 -10.11 2.10
CA LEU A 7 0.47 -9.22 1.58
C LEU A 7 0.19 -7.81 2.08
N VAL A 8 1.18 -7.18 2.67
CA VAL A 8 1.10 -5.79 3.14
C VAL A 8 2.12 -4.96 2.39
N VAL A 9 1.67 -3.85 1.83
CA VAL A 9 2.52 -2.79 1.30
C VAL A 9 2.31 -1.59 2.19
N ALA A 10 3.40 -1.07 2.75
CA ALA A 10 3.36 0.06 3.68
C ALA A 10 4.38 1.12 3.28
N ASP A 11 3.99 2.37 3.45
CA ASP A 11 4.81 3.55 3.23
C ASP A 11 4.85 4.38 4.50
N CYS A 12 6.02 4.43 5.15
CA CYS A 12 6.18 5.06 6.45
C CYS A 12 6.47 6.56 6.28
N THR A 13 5.81 7.39 7.09
CA THR A 13 6.08 8.84 7.10
C THR A 13 7.51 9.15 7.52
N GLY A 14 8.17 9.99 6.74
CA GLY A 14 9.52 10.47 7.01
C GLY A 14 10.61 9.64 6.32
N HIS A 15 11.80 10.20 6.24
CA HIS A 15 12.98 9.60 5.61
C HIS A 15 14.18 9.58 6.58
N GLY A 16 15.22 8.83 6.24
CA GLY A 16 16.40 8.71 7.09
C GLY A 16 16.11 7.93 8.38
N ILE A 17 16.67 8.41 9.51
CA ILE A 17 16.59 7.70 10.79
C ILE A 17 15.14 7.53 11.29
N PRO A 18 14.28 8.57 11.32
CA PRO A 18 12.89 8.41 11.73
C PRO A 18 12.11 7.38 10.87
N GLY A 19 12.25 7.43 9.55
CA GLY A 19 11.64 6.45 8.65
C GLY A 19 12.12 5.03 8.90
N ALA A 20 13.41 4.84 9.17
CA ALA A 20 13.97 3.52 9.50
C ALA A 20 13.37 2.96 10.82
N PHE A 21 13.19 3.79 11.85
CA PHE A 21 12.52 3.40 13.09
C PHE A 21 11.05 3.02 12.84
N MET A 22 10.31 3.82 12.06
CA MET A 22 8.94 3.51 11.71
C MET A 22 8.82 2.17 10.96
N THR A 23 9.75 1.91 10.03
CA THR A 23 9.81 0.63 9.30
C THR A 23 10.04 -0.54 10.25
N LEU A 24 10.99 -0.40 11.20
CA LEU A 24 11.29 -1.46 12.19
C LEU A 24 10.10 -1.73 13.11
N ILE A 25 9.48 -0.68 13.64
CA ILE A 25 8.28 -0.80 14.50
C ILE A 25 7.15 -1.47 13.71
N SER A 26 6.82 -0.97 12.53
CA SER A 26 5.73 -1.49 11.70
C SER A 26 5.94 -2.95 11.31
N SER A 27 7.17 -3.34 10.92
CA SER A 27 7.53 -4.73 10.62
C SER A 27 7.34 -5.63 11.84
N THR A 28 7.81 -5.21 13.02
CA THR A 28 7.66 -5.97 14.26
C THR A 28 6.19 -6.14 14.66
N LEU A 29 5.38 -5.10 14.49
CA LEU A 29 3.95 -5.16 14.78
C LEU A 29 3.21 -6.06 13.80
N LEU A 30 3.54 -6.03 12.51
CA LEU A 30 2.97 -6.94 11.50
C LEU A 30 3.33 -8.40 11.79
N ASP A 31 4.56 -8.70 12.20
CA ASP A 31 4.95 -10.05 12.63
C ASP A 31 4.12 -10.51 13.83
N ARG A 32 3.91 -9.65 14.82
CA ARG A 32 3.06 -9.94 15.96
C ARG A 32 1.61 -10.20 15.54
N ILE A 33 1.02 -9.34 14.70
CA ILE A 33 -0.35 -9.49 14.21
C ILE A 33 -0.49 -10.81 13.45
N SER A 34 0.45 -11.14 12.56
CA SER A 34 0.44 -12.38 11.78
C SER A 34 0.47 -13.64 12.64
N SER A 35 1.12 -13.58 13.81
CA SER A 35 1.22 -14.71 14.72
C SER A 35 -0.07 -15.00 15.49
N ILE A 36 -0.82 -13.96 15.88
CA ILE A 36 -1.96 -14.05 16.80
C ILE A 36 -3.33 -13.95 16.11
N LYS A 37 -3.42 -13.29 14.97
CA LYS A 37 -4.69 -12.97 14.31
C LYS A 37 -5.03 -13.89 13.14
N ASP A 38 -6.30 -13.86 12.76
CA ASP A 38 -6.78 -14.39 11.48
C ASP A 38 -6.38 -13.44 10.35
N LEU A 39 -5.78 -14.00 9.30
CA LEU A 39 -5.32 -13.23 8.14
C LEU A 39 -6.38 -13.06 7.05
N SER A 40 -7.63 -13.44 7.31
CA SER A 40 -8.70 -13.34 6.32
C SER A 40 -9.35 -11.94 6.25
N HIS A 41 -9.10 -11.07 7.23
CA HIS A 41 -9.74 -9.76 7.40
C HIS A 41 -8.73 -8.62 7.31
N PRO A 42 -8.51 -8.01 6.12
CA PRO A 42 -7.53 -6.95 5.93
C PRO A 42 -7.84 -5.67 6.72
N ASP A 43 -9.10 -5.35 6.94
CA ASP A 43 -9.55 -4.24 7.77
C ASP A 43 -9.16 -4.41 9.25
N THR A 44 -9.29 -5.62 9.78
CA THR A 44 -8.88 -5.95 11.15
C THR A 44 -7.36 -5.81 11.30
N ILE A 45 -6.58 -6.24 10.29
CA ILE A 45 -5.12 -6.09 10.30
C ILE A 45 -4.73 -4.61 10.34
N LEU A 46 -5.38 -3.74 9.55
CA LEU A 46 -5.14 -2.30 9.59
C LEU A 46 -5.52 -1.68 10.93
N ASN A 47 -6.66 -2.05 11.51
CA ASN A 47 -7.09 -1.57 12.83
C ASN A 47 -6.12 -1.99 13.94
N ASP A 48 -5.70 -3.25 13.96
CA ASP A 48 -4.74 -3.75 14.96
C ASP A 48 -3.38 -3.05 14.80
N LEU A 49 -2.94 -2.83 13.55
CA LEU A 49 -1.68 -2.11 13.28
C LEU A 49 -1.74 -0.68 13.76
N ASP A 50 -2.85 0.03 13.51
CA ASP A 50 -3.07 1.39 13.99
C ASP A 50 -3.05 1.47 15.53
N GLU A 51 -3.82 0.61 16.20
CA GLU A 51 -3.88 0.56 17.66
C GLU A 51 -2.50 0.28 18.28
N PHE A 52 -1.75 -0.66 17.71
CA PHE A 52 -0.42 -1.00 18.22
C PHE A 52 0.61 0.09 17.94
N LEU A 53 0.54 0.76 16.77
CA LEU A 53 1.37 1.91 16.47
C LEU A 53 1.15 3.04 17.46
N GLN A 54 -0.11 3.41 17.71
CA GLN A 54 -0.42 4.47 18.67
C GLN A 54 0.09 4.13 20.07
N LYS A 55 -0.10 2.89 20.54
CA LYS A 55 0.45 2.45 21.83
C LYS A 55 1.97 2.47 21.90
N SER A 56 2.64 2.21 20.77
CA SER A 56 4.10 2.18 20.71
C SER A 56 4.72 3.58 20.58
N LEU A 57 4.00 4.53 19.99
CA LEU A 57 4.45 5.90 19.77
C LEU A 57 4.03 6.85 20.89
N SER A 58 3.00 6.50 21.67
CA SER A 58 2.57 7.27 22.84
C SER A 58 3.49 6.96 24.01
N LEU A 59 4.66 7.61 24.06
CA LEU A 59 5.67 7.42 25.13
C LEU A 59 5.41 8.27 26.36
N ASP A 60 4.51 9.25 26.32
CA ASP A 60 4.19 10.11 27.46
C ASP A 60 2.76 10.65 27.38
N ASP A 61 2.14 10.90 28.55
CA ASP A 61 0.82 11.55 28.74
C ASP A 61 0.75 13.00 28.21
N THR A 62 1.78 13.49 27.56
CA THR A 62 1.76 14.77 26.86
C THR A 62 1.18 14.52 25.46
N HIS A 63 -0.03 15.00 25.22
CA HIS A 63 -0.76 15.02 23.96
C HIS A 63 0.01 15.78 22.85
N GLN A 64 1.20 15.35 22.51
CA GLN A 64 1.88 15.82 21.31
C GLN A 64 1.38 14.97 20.14
N GLU A 65 0.70 15.62 19.19
CA GLU A 65 0.39 15.04 17.89
C GLU A 65 1.69 14.45 17.31
N THR A 66 1.73 13.13 17.15
CA THR A 66 2.90 12.50 16.54
C THR A 66 2.80 12.71 15.04
N ASP A 67 3.81 13.34 14.46
CA ASP A 67 3.95 13.45 12.98
C ASP A 67 4.35 12.11 12.34
N PHE A 68 4.26 11.00 13.08
CA PHE A 68 4.69 9.68 12.65
C PHE A 68 3.49 8.77 12.37
N GLY A 69 3.46 8.22 11.18
CA GLY A 69 2.43 7.30 10.76
C GLY A 69 2.84 6.54 9.52
N LEU A 70 1.90 5.82 8.94
CA LEU A 70 2.12 5.15 7.66
C LEU A 70 0.82 5.05 6.85
N ASP A 71 1.01 4.99 5.55
CA ASP A 71 -0.02 4.61 4.58
C ASP A 71 0.17 3.13 4.25
N ALA A 72 -0.90 2.34 4.21
CA ALA A 72 -0.78 0.90 3.99
C ALA A 72 -1.92 0.32 3.16
N GLY A 73 -1.58 -0.69 2.35
CA GLY A 73 -2.54 -1.53 1.65
C GLY A 73 -2.37 -2.99 2.06
N VAL A 74 -3.46 -3.63 2.47
CA VAL A 74 -3.48 -5.02 2.92
C VAL A 74 -4.32 -5.85 1.96
N CYS A 75 -3.68 -6.85 1.33
CA CYS A 75 -4.30 -7.82 0.45
C CYS A 75 -4.30 -9.18 1.16
N CYS A 76 -5.48 -9.77 1.37
CA CYS A 76 -5.64 -11.10 1.92
C CYS A 76 -6.29 -12.01 0.89
N PHE A 77 -5.75 -13.21 0.67
CA PHE A 77 -6.34 -14.14 -0.28
C PHE A 77 -6.22 -15.59 0.16
N SER A 78 -7.18 -16.39 -0.27
CA SER A 78 -7.19 -17.84 -0.13
C SER A 78 -7.43 -18.47 -1.49
N LEU A 79 -6.47 -19.28 -1.95
CA LEU A 79 -6.59 -19.99 -3.22
C LEU A 79 -7.62 -21.13 -3.10
N ASP A 80 -7.72 -21.75 -1.92
CA ASP A 80 -8.68 -22.82 -1.66
C ASP A 80 -10.13 -22.28 -1.64
N ALA A 81 -10.36 -21.15 -0.96
CA ALA A 81 -11.66 -20.49 -0.92
C ALA A 81 -11.96 -19.69 -2.20
N LYS A 82 -10.94 -19.46 -3.07
CA LYS A 82 -11.03 -18.60 -4.26
C LYS A 82 -11.55 -17.20 -3.95
N ILE A 83 -11.04 -16.59 -2.89
CA ILE A 83 -11.44 -15.26 -2.44
C ILE A 83 -10.21 -14.37 -2.32
N PHE A 84 -10.36 -13.13 -2.77
CA PHE A 84 -9.43 -12.03 -2.56
C PHE A 84 -10.13 -10.89 -1.83
N ARG A 85 -9.44 -10.30 -0.83
CA ARG A 85 -9.90 -9.15 -0.06
C ARG A 85 -8.83 -8.07 -0.01
N TYR A 86 -9.26 -6.83 -0.01
CA TYR A 86 -8.38 -5.67 0.12
C TYR A 86 -8.97 -4.63 1.07
N SER A 87 -8.10 -4.02 1.88
CA SER A 87 -8.36 -2.78 2.60
C SER A 87 -7.14 -1.87 2.50
N GLY A 88 -7.37 -0.57 2.41
CA GLY A 88 -6.29 0.42 2.30
C GLY A 88 -6.48 1.59 3.25
N ALA A 89 -5.42 1.94 3.96
CA ALA A 89 -5.25 3.17 4.71
C ALA A 89 -4.48 4.14 3.80
N LYS A 90 -5.19 5.07 3.15
CA LYS A 90 -4.69 6.07 2.19
C LYS A 90 -3.90 5.49 0.98
N MET A 91 -3.91 4.18 0.83
CA MET A 91 -3.30 3.46 -0.28
C MET A 91 -4.37 2.80 -1.16
N ASN A 92 -4.22 2.89 -2.48
CA ASN A 92 -5.18 2.34 -3.43
C ASN A 92 -4.63 1.06 -4.06
N LEU A 93 -5.54 0.14 -4.41
CA LEU A 93 -5.25 -1.03 -5.21
C LEU A 93 -5.75 -0.82 -6.65
N TYR A 94 -5.00 -1.30 -7.61
CA TYR A 94 -5.36 -1.23 -9.02
C TYR A 94 -5.46 -2.64 -9.59
N GLN A 95 -6.62 -2.98 -10.14
CA GLN A 95 -6.86 -4.27 -10.78
C GLN A 95 -6.86 -4.08 -12.30
N LYS A 96 -6.02 -4.83 -13.00
CA LYS A 96 -6.06 -4.91 -14.45
C LYS A 96 -7.15 -5.91 -14.87
N THR A 97 -8.04 -5.46 -15.74
CA THR A 97 -9.14 -6.25 -16.32
C THR A 97 -9.07 -6.19 -17.85
N ASP A 98 -9.86 -7.00 -18.53
CA ASP A 98 -10.00 -6.95 -20.00
C ASP A 98 -10.54 -5.59 -20.49
N GLN A 99 -11.23 -4.82 -19.63
CA GLN A 99 -11.79 -3.50 -19.92
C GLN A 99 -10.85 -2.33 -19.57
N GLY A 100 -9.70 -2.62 -18.96
CA GLY A 100 -8.73 -1.61 -18.54
C GLY A 100 -8.27 -1.79 -17.10
N VAL A 101 -8.00 -0.68 -16.41
CA VAL A 101 -7.54 -0.69 -15.02
C VAL A 101 -8.61 -0.10 -14.12
N VAL A 102 -9.06 -0.87 -13.15
CA VAL A 102 -10.03 -0.46 -12.12
C VAL A 102 -9.28 -0.02 -10.88
N GLU A 103 -9.59 1.16 -10.36
CA GLU A 103 -9.07 1.67 -9.10
C GLU A 103 -9.99 1.28 -7.95
N ILE A 104 -9.47 0.54 -6.99
CA ILE A 104 -10.10 0.17 -5.72
C ILE A 104 -9.53 1.11 -4.66
N LYS A 105 -10.35 2.06 -4.22
CA LYS A 105 -9.90 3.13 -3.32
C LYS A 105 -9.80 2.64 -1.89
N GLY A 106 -8.65 2.91 -1.27
CA GLY A 106 -8.49 2.88 0.17
C GLY A 106 -9.25 4.03 0.87
N ASP A 107 -9.38 3.92 2.19
CA ASP A 107 -9.90 5.01 3.01
C ASP A 107 -8.87 6.16 3.11
N LYS A 108 -9.34 7.37 3.40
CA LYS A 108 -8.50 8.58 3.42
C LYS A 108 -7.74 8.79 4.74
N LYS A 109 -7.67 7.76 5.57
CA LYS A 109 -7.04 7.79 6.89
C LYS A 109 -5.69 7.07 6.80
N SER A 110 -4.63 7.68 7.32
CA SER A 110 -3.33 7.04 7.57
C SER A 110 -3.35 6.38 8.95
N LEU A 111 -2.40 5.47 9.20
CA LEU A 111 -2.26 4.78 10.49
C LEU A 111 -1.25 5.49 11.40
N GLY A 112 -1.40 5.35 12.72
CA GLY A 112 -0.46 5.84 13.73
C GLY A 112 -0.67 7.28 14.17
N TYR A 113 -1.56 8.05 13.53
CA TYR A 113 -1.89 9.41 13.95
C TYR A 113 -2.95 9.36 15.05
N ASP A 114 -2.88 10.31 16.00
CA ASP A 114 -3.90 10.44 17.04
C ASP A 114 -5.23 10.88 16.43
N ILE A 115 -6.07 9.91 16.15
CA ILE A 115 -7.41 10.12 15.64
C ILE A 115 -8.38 9.75 16.77
N LYS A 116 -9.21 10.72 17.18
CA LYS A 116 -10.20 10.56 18.27
C LYS A 116 -11.28 9.50 17.97
N GLU A 117 -11.32 8.93 16.78
CA GLU A 117 -12.26 7.90 16.37
C GLU A 117 -11.57 6.53 16.34
N HIS A 118 -11.80 5.71 17.35
CA HIS A 118 -11.38 4.31 17.37
C HIS A 118 -12.57 3.38 17.61
N PRO A 119 -12.63 2.21 16.95
CA PRO A 119 -11.74 1.73 15.89
C PRO A 119 -11.95 2.47 14.56
N LEU A 120 -10.89 2.59 13.75
CA LEU A 120 -11.00 3.08 12.38
C LEU A 120 -11.77 2.04 11.57
N ASN A 121 -12.90 2.42 10.99
CA ASN A 121 -13.69 1.52 10.14
C ASN A 121 -13.14 1.55 8.72
N PHE A 122 -12.23 0.62 8.38
CA PHE A 122 -11.72 0.46 7.01
C PHE A 122 -12.71 -0.35 6.16
N LYS A 123 -12.89 0.09 4.92
CA LYS A 123 -13.72 -0.62 3.95
C LYS A 123 -12.99 -1.85 3.42
N VAL A 124 -13.73 -2.94 3.29
CA VAL A 124 -13.23 -4.15 2.64
C VAL A 124 -13.77 -4.22 1.22
N PHE A 125 -12.87 -4.34 0.26
CA PHE A 125 -13.20 -4.80 -1.08
C PHE A 125 -13.02 -6.31 -1.11
N GLU A 126 -13.98 -7.04 -1.68
CA GLU A 126 -13.91 -8.49 -1.85
C GLU A 126 -14.26 -8.85 -3.29
N CYS A 127 -13.52 -9.79 -3.86
CA CYS A 127 -13.87 -10.42 -5.12
C CYS A 127 -13.51 -11.91 -5.14
N ALA A 128 -14.21 -12.67 -5.98
CA ALA A 128 -13.88 -14.06 -6.26
C ALA A 128 -12.65 -14.13 -7.18
N LEU A 129 -11.79 -15.10 -6.93
CA LEU A 129 -10.69 -15.47 -7.84
C LEU A 129 -11.26 -16.40 -8.91
N ASN A 130 -11.21 -15.93 -10.14
CA ASN A 130 -11.70 -16.65 -11.31
C ASN A 130 -10.60 -17.55 -11.89
N GLU A 131 -10.98 -18.40 -12.87
CA GLU A 131 -10.02 -19.25 -13.60
C GLU A 131 -8.99 -18.44 -14.41
N LYS A 132 -9.34 -17.21 -14.85
CA LYS A 132 -8.39 -16.30 -15.47
C LYS A 132 -7.67 -15.49 -14.39
N PRO A 133 -6.33 -15.49 -14.38
CA PRO A 133 -5.56 -14.71 -13.42
C PRO A 133 -5.92 -13.22 -13.48
N SER A 134 -6.19 -12.65 -12.32
CA SER A 134 -6.35 -11.21 -12.16
C SER A 134 -5.00 -10.60 -11.76
N SER A 135 -4.61 -9.49 -12.39
CA SER A 135 -3.38 -8.77 -12.05
C SER A 135 -3.71 -7.57 -11.17
N PHE A 136 -2.99 -7.45 -10.07
CA PHE A 136 -3.17 -6.41 -9.07
C PHE A 136 -1.87 -5.61 -8.88
N PHE A 137 -2.01 -4.31 -8.61
CA PHE A 137 -0.89 -3.40 -8.40
C PHE A 137 -1.18 -2.48 -7.23
N VAL A 138 -0.16 -2.29 -6.37
CA VAL A 138 -0.16 -1.33 -5.27
C VAL A 138 1.12 -0.52 -5.38
N PHE A 139 1.04 0.78 -5.16
CA PHE A 139 2.21 1.65 -5.16
C PHE A 139 2.04 2.84 -4.23
N SER A 140 3.16 3.32 -3.68
CA SER A 140 3.23 4.54 -2.87
C SER A 140 3.17 5.79 -3.74
N ASP A 141 2.94 6.94 -3.13
CA ASP A 141 2.92 8.22 -3.80
C ASP A 141 4.29 8.62 -4.38
N GLY A 142 5.40 8.10 -3.84
CA GLY A 142 6.73 8.27 -4.40
C GLY A 142 6.85 7.88 -5.88
N VAL A 143 5.98 6.96 -6.38
CA VAL A 143 5.89 6.64 -7.81
C VAL A 143 5.25 7.77 -8.60
N THR A 144 4.20 8.39 -8.09
CA THR A 144 3.41 9.40 -8.80
C THR A 144 3.95 10.81 -8.64
N ASP A 145 4.60 11.10 -7.52
CA ASP A 145 5.04 12.44 -7.12
C ASP A 145 6.46 12.78 -7.57
N GLN A 146 7.14 11.80 -8.20
CA GLN A 146 8.43 12.05 -8.81
C GLN A 146 8.33 13.19 -9.84
N VAL A 147 9.09 14.24 -9.61
CA VAL A 147 9.16 15.39 -10.52
C VAL A 147 10.13 15.12 -11.64
N GLY A 148 9.73 15.47 -12.86
CA GLY A 148 10.57 15.27 -14.04
C GLY A 148 10.02 15.94 -15.30
N GLY A 149 10.60 15.57 -16.43
CA GLY A 149 10.28 16.14 -17.74
C GLY A 149 10.64 17.61 -17.89
N GLU A 150 10.47 18.18 -19.07
CA GLU A 150 10.83 19.56 -19.39
C GLU A 150 10.08 20.59 -18.52
N LYS A 151 8.82 20.30 -18.18
CA LYS A 151 7.97 21.20 -17.38
C LYS A 151 8.11 21.01 -15.88
N LYS A 152 8.96 20.11 -15.43
CA LYS A 152 9.17 19.78 -14.00
C LYS A 152 7.86 19.54 -13.24
N LEU A 153 6.96 18.73 -13.82
CA LEU A 153 5.71 18.33 -13.20
C LEU A 153 5.86 16.97 -12.53
N MET A 154 4.88 16.58 -11.70
CA MET A 154 4.78 15.22 -11.16
C MET A 154 4.54 14.22 -12.29
N TYR A 155 5.07 13.00 -12.14
CA TYR A 155 4.88 11.89 -13.07
C TYR A 155 3.39 11.58 -13.25
N GLY A 156 2.70 11.43 -12.14
CA GLY A 156 1.26 11.36 -12.06
C GLY A 156 0.67 9.97 -12.35
N LYS A 157 -0.42 9.67 -11.67
CA LYS A 157 -1.14 8.41 -11.74
C LYS A 157 -1.51 7.96 -13.17
N LYS A 158 -1.87 8.89 -14.05
CA LYS A 158 -2.28 8.55 -15.43
C LYS A 158 -1.21 7.78 -16.20
N ARG A 159 0.07 8.11 -16.01
CA ARG A 159 1.19 7.42 -16.67
C ARG A 159 1.36 6.00 -16.12
N VAL A 160 1.25 5.84 -14.79
CA VAL A 160 1.30 4.50 -14.14
C VAL A 160 0.19 3.61 -14.71
N LEU A 161 -1.05 4.10 -14.72
CA LEU A 161 -2.20 3.33 -15.21
C LEU A 161 -2.09 3.00 -16.70
N HIS A 162 -1.48 3.87 -17.50
CA HIS A 162 -1.19 3.60 -18.90
C HIS A 162 -0.22 2.41 -19.04
N GLN A 163 0.90 2.41 -18.30
CA GLN A 163 1.87 1.31 -18.32
C GLN A 163 1.24 -0.02 -17.87
N ILE A 164 0.40 0.00 -16.84
CA ILE A 164 -0.33 -1.19 -16.39
C ILE A 164 -1.24 -1.73 -17.50
N ARG A 165 -1.97 -0.84 -18.18
CA ARG A 165 -2.92 -1.21 -19.24
C ARG A 165 -2.22 -1.89 -20.43
N GLU A 166 -1.14 -1.29 -20.90
CA GLU A 166 -0.44 -1.71 -22.14
C GLU A 166 0.48 -2.94 -21.93
N ALA A 167 0.86 -3.24 -20.68
CA ALA A 167 1.76 -4.35 -20.40
C ALA A 167 1.11 -5.71 -20.68
N VAL A 168 1.90 -6.67 -21.14
CA VAL A 168 1.43 -8.03 -21.42
C VAL A 168 1.22 -8.85 -20.15
N ASP A 169 2.00 -8.58 -19.11
CA ASP A 169 1.94 -9.24 -17.81
C ASP A 169 2.38 -8.30 -16.68
N VAL A 170 2.30 -8.79 -15.44
CA VAL A 170 2.66 -8.04 -14.21
C VAL A 170 4.13 -7.62 -14.22
N LYS A 171 5.04 -8.53 -14.63
CA LYS A 171 6.48 -8.25 -14.64
C LYS A 171 6.81 -7.15 -15.64
N ALA A 172 6.22 -7.22 -16.83
CA ALA A 172 6.37 -6.19 -17.85
C ALA A 172 5.83 -4.84 -17.36
N ALA A 173 4.65 -4.83 -16.70
CA ALA A 173 4.08 -3.60 -16.14
C ALA A 173 5.02 -2.94 -15.13
N VAL A 174 5.50 -3.69 -14.15
CA VAL A 174 6.42 -3.19 -13.12
C VAL A 174 7.70 -2.64 -13.74
N ASN A 175 8.35 -3.40 -14.63
CA ASN A 175 9.57 -2.98 -15.29
C ASN A 175 9.37 -1.72 -16.14
N ASN A 176 8.26 -1.64 -16.88
CA ASN A 176 7.94 -0.49 -17.72
C ASN A 176 7.71 0.78 -16.85
N ILE A 177 6.99 0.65 -15.73
CA ILE A 177 6.77 1.76 -14.81
C ILE A 177 8.09 2.26 -14.26
N VAL A 178 8.95 1.39 -13.74
CA VAL A 178 10.25 1.76 -13.17
C VAL A 178 11.10 2.47 -14.22
N ALA A 179 11.26 1.88 -15.40
CA ALA A 179 12.05 2.47 -16.49
C ALA A 179 11.50 3.81 -16.97
N ASP A 180 10.16 3.97 -17.00
CA ASP A 180 9.52 5.22 -17.43
C ASP A 180 9.64 6.32 -16.36
N VAL A 181 9.49 5.98 -15.08
CA VAL A 181 9.72 6.93 -13.95
C VAL A 181 11.18 7.39 -13.95
N GLU A 182 12.16 6.50 -14.09
CA GLU A 182 13.58 6.85 -14.13
C GLU A 182 13.91 7.76 -15.32
N ARG A 183 13.39 7.44 -16.50
CA ARG A 183 13.54 8.28 -17.70
C ARG A 183 12.90 9.66 -17.49
N TYR A 184 11.70 9.69 -16.88
CA TYR A 184 10.99 10.93 -16.60
C TYR A 184 11.70 11.79 -15.57
N GLN A 185 12.23 11.18 -14.51
CA GLN A 185 13.03 11.84 -13.48
C GLN A 185 14.23 12.58 -14.09
N GLY A 186 14.96 11.94 -14.99
CA GLY A 186 16.17 12.51 -15.60
C GLY A 186 17.18 12.94 -14.54
N VAL A 187 17.62 14.21 -14.63
CA VAL A 187 18.61 14.81 -13.69
C VAL A 187 18.00 15.32 -12.39
N ASN A 188 16.68 15.24 -12.22
CA ASN A 188 16.03 15.73 -11.01
C ASN A 188 16.28 14.79 -9.83
N LYS A 189 16.32 15.32 -8.63
CA LYS A 189 16.45 14.49 -7.40
C LYS A 189 15.21 13.63 -7.21
N ARG A 190 15.41 12.42 -6.70
CA ARG A 190 14.31 11.61 -6.17
C ARG A 190 13.70 12.35 -4.97
N ARG A 191 12.36 12.40 -4.91
CA ARG A 191 11.65 13.15 -3.88
C ARG A 191 11.28 12.27 -2.70
N ASP A 192 10.99 11.00 -2.97
CA ASP A 192 10.52 10.05 -1.97
C ASP A 192 10.92 8.62 -2.33
N ASP A 193 10.74 7.69 -1.38
CA ASP A 193 10.95 6.28 -1.60
C ASP A 193 9.88 5.73 -2.58
N LEU A 194 10.33 4.92 -3.52
CA LEU A 194 9.48 4.37 -4.56
C LEU A 194 9.15 2.92 -4.22
N THR A 195 7.92 2.68 -3.82
CA THR A 195 7.38 1.33 -3.61
C THR A 195 6.37 1.01 -4.68
N LEU A 196 6.59 -0.06 -5.42
CA LEU A 196 5.67 -0.58 -6.42
C LEU A 196 5.64 -2.10 -6.33
N PHE A 197 4.48 -2.65 -6.13
CA PHE A 197 4.27 -4.08 -6.07
C PHE A 197 3.17 -4.51 -7.04
N GLY A 198 3.44 -5.55 -7.83
CA GLY A 198 2.48 -6.17 -8.73
C GLY A 198 2.45 -7.68 -8.55
N PHE A 199 1.27 -8.28 -8.61
CA PHE A 199 1.07 -9.72 -8.48
C PHE A 199 -0.13 -10.19 -9.30
N ALA A 200 -0.20 -11.49 -9.57
CA ALA A 200 -1.32 -12.14 -10.24
C ALA A 200 -1.83 -13.31 -9.38
N LEU A 201 -3.14 -13.47 -9.33
CA LEU A 201 -3.85 -14.55 -8.64
C LEU A 201 -4.86 -15.20 -9.59
#